data_013ff04e9e6026bbbf8329db30fbd3fb
#
_entry.id   013ff04e9e6026bbbf8329db30fbd3fb
#
_cell.length_a   1.000
_cell.length_b   1.000
_cell.length_c   1.000
_cell.angle_alpha   90.00
_cell.angle_beta   90.00
_cell.angle_gamma   90.00
#
_symmetry.space_group_name_H-M   'P 1'
#
loop_
_entity.id
_entity.type
_entity.pdbx_description
1 polymer ?
#
loop_
_entity_poly.entity_id
_entity_poly.type
_entity_poly.pdbx_seq_one_letter_code
_entity_poly.pdbx_strand_id
1 'polypeptide(L)'
;IGGIPFLLRSVNIEAIYAPRFACALIRKKLEEHRLVKNVKMIEINDQSSINMKHFTVGFFNTIHSIPDSLGILINTPNGRIVETGDFKFDLTPVGLNADYQVMAYMGQIGVDLLMSDSTNSGVEDFSISERKVAQEILDITRKTNGRLIVATFASNVHRVAQILEAAVKCGRKVCIFGRSMENVVT
;
A
#
# COMPACT_ATOMS: atom_id res chain seq x y z
N ILE A 1 -1.96 4.83 -8.68
CA ILE A 1 -3.02 5.86 -8.42
C ILE A 1 -2.87 7.02 -9.41
N GLY A 2 -1.67 7.57 -9.61
CA GLY A 2 -1.44 8.74 -10.46
C GLY A 2 -1.90 8.63 -11.92
N GLY A 3 -1.91 7.43 -12.50
CA GLY A 3 -2.38 7.18 -13.87
C GLY A 3 -3.89 7.11 -14.05
N ILE A 4 -4.66 6.90 -12.97
CA ILE A 4 -6.12 6.68 -13.03
C ILE A 4 -6.87 7.83 -13.74
N PRO A 5 -6.59 9.12 -13.49
CA PRO A 5 -7.28 10.20 -14.18
C PRO A 5 -7.07 10.20 -15.69
N PHE A 6 -5.90 9.75 -16.14
CA PHE A 6 -5.60 9.65 -17.57
C PHE A 6 -6.31 8.45 -18.21
N LEU A 7 -6.33 7.33 -17.50
CA LEU A 7 -7.05 6.13 -17.94
C LEU A 7 -8.55 6.40 -18.10
N LEU A 8 -9.18 7.09 -17.14
CA LEU A 8 -10.60 7.45 -17.16
C LEU A 8 -10.99 8.40 -18.32
N ARG A 9 -10.03 9.09 -18.91
CA ARG A 9 -10.26 9.91 -20.12
C ARG A 9 -10.23 9.09 -21.41
N SER A 10 -9.60 7.93 -21.37
CA SER A 10 -9.36 7.09 -22.56
C SER A 10 -10.25 5.84 -22.60
N VAL A 11 -10.70 5.38 -21.43
CA VAL A 11 -11.47 4.13 -21.29
C VAL A 11 -12.66 4.37 -20.38
N ASN A 12 -13.83 3.80 -20.74
CA ASN A 12 -15.01 3.80 -19.88
C ASN A 12 -14.82 2.76 -18.77
N ILE A 13 -14.67 3.23 -17.52
CA ILE A 13 -14.52 2.40 -16.32
C ILE A 13 -15.73 2.63 -15.43
N GLU A 14 -16.51 1.58 -15.19
CA GLU A 14 -17.72 1.64 -14.38
C GLU A 14 -17.41 1.70 -12.88
N ALA A 15 -16.40 0.93 -12.43
CA ALA A 15 -16.03 0.84 -11.02
C ALA A 15 -14.54 0.64 -10.84
N ILE A 16 -14.04 1.19 -9.73
CA ILE A 16 -12.69 0.94 -9.20
C ILE A 16 -12.84 0.25 -7.85
N TYR A 17 -12.22 -0.90 -7.71
CA TYR A 17 -12.15 -1.66 -6.47
C TYR A 17 -10.79 -1.41 -5.82
N ALA A 18 -10.78 -0.93 -4.59
CA ALA A 18 -9.54 -0.63 -3.89
C ALA A 18 -9.74 -0.68 -2.37
N PRO A 19 -8.68 -0.92 -1.57
CA PRO A 19 -8.73 -0.77 -0.12
C PRO A 19 -9.11 0.65 0.30
N ARG A 20 -9.63 0.78 1.52
CA ARG A 20 -10.16 2.04 2.05
C ARG A 20 -9.18 3.21 1.90
N PHE A 21 -7.93 3.02 2.30
CA PHE A 21 -6.91 4.07 2.20
C PHE A 21 -6.63 4.45 0.74
N ALA A 22 -6.49 3.46 -0.15
CA ALA A 22 -6.30 3.70 -1.58
C ALA A 22 -7.51 4.42 -2.20
N CYS A 23 -8.74 4.06 -1.81
CA CYS A 23 -9.96 4.77 -2.23
C CYS A 23 -9.91 6.26 -1.86
N ALA A 24 -9.47 6.61 -0.64
CA ALA A 24 -9.32 8.00 -0.22
C ALA A 24 -8.32 8.76 -1.09
N LEU A 25 -7.15 8.18 -1.33
CA LEU A 25 -6.14 8.78 -2.22
C LEU A 25 -6.61 8.92 -3.66
N ILE A 26 -7.33 7.92 -4.19
CA ILE A 26 -7.89 7.97 -5.54
C ILE A 26 -8.93 9.08 -5.64
N ARG A 27 -9.86 9.19 -4.68
CA ARG A 27 -10.87 10.27 -4.65
C ARG A 27 -10.19 11.63 -4.70
N LYS A 28 -9.21 11.87 -3.82
CA LYS A 28 -8.46 13.14 -3.78
C LYS A 28 -7.79 13.43 -5.13
N LYS A 29 -7.23 12.39 -5.78
CA LYS A 29 -6.63 12.52 -7.10
C LYS A 29 -7.66 12.82 -8.20
N LEU A 30 -8.83 12.20 -8.13
CA LEU A 30 -9.93 12.46 -9.07
C LEU A 30 -10.53 13.86 -8.87
N GLU A 31 -10.58 14.38 -7.63
CA GLU A 31 -10.99 15.76 -7.32
C GLU A 31 -10.08 16.78 -7.99
N GLU A 32 -8.76 16.60 -7.88
CA GLU A 32 -7.76 17.45 -8.56
C GLU A 32 -8.02 17.53 -10.08
N HIS A 33 -8.49 16.44 -10.69
CA HIS A 33 -8.79 16.33 -12.12
C HIS A 33 -10.26 16.55 -12.49
N ARG A 34 -11.17 16.85 -11.51
CA ARG A 34 -12.63 17.03 -11.68
C ARG A 34 -13.34 15.81 -12.27
N LEU A 35 -12.89 14.59 -11.90
CA LEU A 35 -13.38 13.31 -12.43
C LEU A 35 -14.14 12.44 -11.41
N VAL A 36 -14.40 12.92 -10.21
CA VAL A 36 -14.98 12.12 -9.10
C VAL A 36 -16.33 11.47 -9.47
N LYS A 37 -17.14 12.12 -10.29
CA LYS A 37 -18.48 11.64 -10.67
C LYS A 37 -18.46 10.60 -11.79
N ASN A 38 -17.30 10.32 -12.37
CA ASN A 38 -17.19 9.51 -13.58
C ASN A 38 -17.02 8.03 -13.30
N VAL A 39 -16.80 7.62 -12.04
CA VAL A 39 -16.52 6.24 -11.69
C VAL A 39 -17.02 5.90 -10.29
N LYS A 40 -17.57 4.69 -10.13
CA LYS A 40 -17.97 4.17 -8.82
C LYS A 40 -16.74 3.66 -8.08
N MET A 41 -16.58 4.08 -6.81
CA MET A 41 -15.53 3.58 -5.93
C MET A 41 -16.12 2.52 -5.00
N ILE A 42 -15.52 1.33 -4.98
CA ILE A 42 -15.94 0.19 -4.17
C ILE A 42 -14.79 -0.20 -3.24
N GLU A 43 -15.03 -0.07 -1.95
CA GLU A 43 -14.04 -0.47 -0.94
C GLU A 43 -14.00 -1.98 -0.80
N ILE A 44 -12.80 -2.54 -0.79
CA ILE A 44 -12.51 -3.97 -0.63
C ILE A 44 -11.48 -4.22 0.46
N ASN A 45 -11.39 -5.46 0.90
CA ASN A 45 -10.38 -5.98 1.81
C ASN A 45 -9.99 -7.43 1.42
N ASP A 46 -9.15 -8.07 2.21
CA ASP A 46 -8.70 -9.45 2.02
C ASP A 46 -9.84 -10.50 2.03
N GLN A 47 -10.98 -10.19 2.62
CA GLN A 47 -12.18 -11.07 2.65
C GLN A 47 -13.11 -10.82 1.45
N SER A 48 -12.81 -9.83 0.63
CA SER A 48 -13.65 -9.47 -0.52
C SER A 48 -13.47 -10.47 -1.66
N SER A 49 -14.55 -10.70 -2.42
CA SER A 49 -14.52 -11.48 -3.65
C SER A 49 -15.38 -10.79 -4.70
N ILE A 50 -14.86 -10.73 -5.92
CA ILE A 50 -15.58 -10.17 -7.07
C ILE A 50 -15.86 -11.29 -8.05
N ASN A 51 -17.14 -11.58 -8.24
CA ASN A 51 -17.58 -12.61 -9.21
C ASN A 51 -17.93 -11.94 -10.53
N MET A 52 -17.17 -12.28 -11.56
CA MET A 52 -17.40 -11.88 -12.93
C MET A 52 -17.97 -13.08 -13.72
N LYS A 53 -18.48 -12.83 -14.94
CA LYS A 53 -19.11 -13.87 -15.76
C LYS A 53 -18.20 -15.09 -16.00
N HIS A 54 -16.90 -14.90 -16.14
CA HIS A 54 -15.97 -15.94 -16.56
C HIS A 54 -14.80 -16.14 -15.60
N PHE A 55 -14.66 -15.34 -14.56
CA PHE A 55 -13.58 -15.43 -13.58
C PHE A 55 -14.01 -14.85 -12.25
N THR A 56 -13.28 -15.20 -11.21
CA THR A 56 -13.41 -14.62 -9.87
C THR A 56 -12.13 -13.96 -9.45
N VAL A 57 -12.24 -12.86 -8.71
CA VAL A 57 -11.11 -12.14 -8.14
C VAL A 57 -11.19 -12.20 -6.63
N GLY A 58 -10.17 -12.72 -6.01
CA GLY A 58 -9.95 -12.70 -4.56
C GLY A 58 -8.74 -11.84 -4.20
N PHE A 59 -8.59 -11.56 -2.93
CA PHE A 59 -7.54 -10.69 -2.41
C PHE A 59 -6.85 -11.34 -1.21
N PHE A 60 -5.62 -10.95 -0.95
CA PHE A 60 -4.86 -11.38 0.22
C PHE A 60 -3.94 -10.26 0.69
N ASN A 61 -3.72 -10.15 1.99
CA ASN A 61 -2.86 -9.11 2.54
C ASN A 61 -1.40 -9.30 2.14
N THR A 62 -0.79 -8.23 1.66
CA THR A 62 0.66 -8.10 1.46
C THR A 62 1.20 -6.99 2.36
N ILE A 63 2.51 -6.99 2.59
CA ILE A 63 3.15 -5.92 3.37
C ILE A 63 3.77 -4.93 2.39
N HIS A 64 3.42 -3.66 2.54
CA HIS A 64 4.05 -2.58 1.79
C HIS A 64 4.16 -1.32 2.66
N SER A 65 4.61 -0.22 2.09
CA SER A 65 4.79 1.07 2.77
C SER A 65 3.49 1.86 3.01
N ILE A 66 2.35 1.33 2.55
CA ILE A 66 1.01 1.89 2.75
C ILE A 66 0.13 0.90 3.51
N PRO A 67 -0.90 1.38 4.25
CA PRO A 67 -1.91 0.51 4.86
C PRO A 67 -2.72 -0.27 3.83
N ASP A 68 -3.22 -1.43 4.26
CA ASP A 68 -4.18 -2.26 3.51
C ASP A 68 -3.69 -2.67 2.11
N SER A 69 -2.40 -2.96 1.97
CA SER A 69 -1.85 -3.45 0.70
C SER A 69 -2.36 -4.86 0.41
N LEU A 70 -2.84 -5.09 -0.81
CA LEU A 70 -3.43 -6.35 -1.25
C LEU A 70 -2.71 -6.89 -2.49
N GLY A 71 -2.49 -8.20 -2.48
CA GLY A 71 -2.26 -8.98 -3.68
C GLY A 71 -3.60 -9.48 -4.24
N ILE A 72 -3.61 -9.91 -5.49
CA ILE A 72 -4.80 -10.29 -6.25
C ILE A 72 -4.66 -11.72 -6.71
N LEU A 73 -5.72 -12.52 -6.51
CA LEU A 73 -5.87 -13.87 -7.06
C LEU A 73 -7.01 -13.86 -8.08
N ILE A 74 -6.72 -14.21 -9.31
CA ILE A 74 -7.72 -14.34 -10.38
C ILE A 74 -7.85 -15.81 -10.74
N ASN A 75 -9.03 -16.38 -10.51
CA ASN A 75 -9.37 -17.73 -10.94
C ASN A 75 -10.16 -17.67 -12.24
N THR A 76 -9.65 -18.33 -13.26
CA THR A 76 -10.30 -18.45 -14.57
C THR A 76 -10.49 -19.93 -14.92
N PRO A 77 -11.35 -20.28 -15.90
CA PRO A 77 -11.44 -21.64 -16.39
C PRO A 77 -10.13 -22.23 -16.95
N ASN A 78 -9.20 -21.36 -17.35
CA ASN A 78 -7.94 -21.74 -18.00
C ASN A 78 -6.73 -21.72 -17.04
N GLY A 79 -6.91 -21.30 -15.81
CA GLY A 79 -5.82 -21.27 -14.82
C GLY A 79 -5.96 -20.13 -13.80
N ARG A 80 -5.01 -20.11 -12.86
CA ARG A 80 -4.91 -19.14 -11.78
C ARG A 80 -3.79 -18.15 -12.03
N ILE A 81 -4.10 -16.89 -11.85
CA ILE A 81 -3.16 -15.79 -11.96
C ILE A 81 -3.04 -15.15 -10.57
N VAL A 82 -1.82 -14.94 -10.12
CA VAL A 82 -1.53 -14.18 -8.89
C VAL A 82 -0.74 -12.94 -9.25
N GLU A 83 -1.17 -11.79 -8.74
CA GLU A 83 -0.47 -10.51 -8.82
C GLU A 83 -0.19 -10.05 -7.39
N THR A 84 1.08 -9.81 -7.07
CA THR A 84 1.50 -9.53 -5.69
C THR A 84 1.20 -8.10 -5.25
N GLY A 85 0.96 -7.18 -6.15
CA GLY A 85 1.13 -5.76 -5.86
C GLY A 85 2.58 -5.45 -5.49
N ASP A 86 2.84 -4.24 -5.06
CA ASP A 86 4.11 -3.89 -4.42
C ASP A 86 4.18 -4.57 -3.05
N PHE A 87 5.21 -5.34 -2.78
CA PHE A 87 5.32 -6.09 -1.54
C PHE A 87 6.72 -6.17 -0.97
N LYS A 88 6.80 -6.55 0.29
CA LYS A 88 8.01 -7.01 0.95
C LYS A 88 7.69 -8.12 1.94
N PHE A 89 8.66 -8.96 2.26
CA PHE A 89 8.59 -9.88 3.38
C PHE A 89 9.19 -9.20 4.62
N ASP A 90 8.36 -8.95 5.63
CA ASP A 90 8.76 -8.43 6.93
C ASP A 90 8.01 -9.21 8.02
N LEU A 91 8.71 -10.00 8.80
CA LEU A 91 8.11 -10.82 9.86
C LEU A 91 7.72 -10.01 11.11
N THR A 92 8.10 -8.74 11.16
CA THR A 92 7.76 -7.79 12.23
C THR A 92 7.32 -6.44 11.64
N PRO A 93 6.27 -6.43 10.81
CA PRO A 93 5.83 -5.23 10.13
C PRO A 93 5.24 -4.19 11.10
N VAL A 94 5.05 -2.99 10.58
CA VAL A 94 4.12 -2.01 11.14
C VAL A 94 2.78 -2.18 10.42
N GLY A 95 1.72 -2.42 11.19
CA GLY A 95 0.39 -2.72 10.64
C GLY A 95 0.09 -4.21 10.56
N LEU A 96 -0.69 -4.62 9.56
CA LEU A 96 -1.11 -6.00 9.38
C LEU A 96 0.03 -6.89 8.86
N ASN A 97 -0.01 -8.15 9.24
CA ASN A 97 0.86 -9.17 8.65
C ASN A 97 0.39 -9.56 7.25
N ALA A 98 1.30 -10.08 6.42
CA ALA A 98 0.90 -10.72 5.18
C ALA A 98 0.17 -12.04 5.45
N ASP A 99 -0.71 -12.42 4.52
CA ASP A 99 -1.45 -13.67 4.58
C ASP A 99 -0.61 -14.85 4.10
N TYR A 100 0.43 -15.18 4.87
CA TYR A 100 1.34 -16.29 4.55
C TYR A 100 0.61 -17.64 4.36
N GLN A 101 -0.50 -17.86 5.09
CA GLN A 101 -1.31 -19.06 4.96
C GLN A 101 -2.00 -19.12 3.59
N VAL A 102 -2.56 -18.01 3.12
CA VAL A 102 -3.16 -17.91 1.79
C VAL A 102 -2.11 -18.09 0.72
N MET A 103 -0.93 -17.48 0.87
CA MET A 103 0.19 -17.65 -0.07
C MET A 103 0.65 -19.12 -0.14
N ALA A 104 0.80 -19.80 1.00
CA ALA A 104 1.14 -21.21 1.06
C ALA A 104 0.06 -22.09 0.41
N TYR A 105 -1.21 -21.82 0.67
CA TYR A 105 -2.32 -22.52 0.06
C TYR A 105 -2.34 -22.34 -1.47
N MET A 106 -2.13 -21.11 -1.98
CA MET A 106 -2.00 -20.87 -3.42
C MET A 106 -0.85 -21.68 -4.04
N GLY A 107 0.28 -21.79 -3.34
CA GLY A 107 1.39 -22.65 -3.78
C GLY A 107 1.03 -24.12 -3.86
N GLN A 108 0.20 -24.62 -2.92
CA GLN A 108 -0.26 -26.02 -2.93
C GLN A 108 -1.24 -26.32 -4.06
N ILE A 109 -2.20 -25.43 -4.32
CA ILE A 109 -3.21 -25.64 -5.36
C ILE A 109 -2.70 -25.32 -6.77
N GLY A 110 -1.52 -24.71 -6.87
CA GLY A 110 -0.85 -24.32 -8.11
C GLY A 110 -1.29 -22.94 -8.63
N VAL A 111 -0.33 -22.22 -9.17
CA VAL A 111 -0.50 -20.91 -9.82
C VAL A 111 0.10 -21.02 -11.21
N ASP A 112 -0.68 -20.73 -12.24
CA ASP A 112 -0.26 -20.85 -13.64
C ASP A 112 0.55 -19.62 -14.09
N LEU A 113 0.22 -18.44 -13.55
CA LEU A 113 0.95 -17.20 -13.82
C LEU A 113 1.13 -16.40 -12.52
N LEU A 114 2.38 -16.15 -12.13
CA LEU A 114 2.75 -15.23 -11.06
C LEU A 114 3.31 -13.94 -11.66
N MET A 115 2.62 -12.83 -11.41
CA MET A 115 3.09 -11.47 -11.69
C MET A 115 3.58 -10.86 -10.38
N SER A 116 4.89 -10.76 -10.23
CA SER A 116 5.53 -10.33 -8.97
C SER A 116 6.21 -8.99 -9.13
N ASP A 117 6.08 -8.12 -8.11
CA ASP A 117 6.98 -6.98 -7.95
C ASP A 117 8.44 -7.44 -7.95
N SER A 118 9.28 -6.72 -8.63
CA SER A 118 10.70 -7.01 -8.75
C SER A 118 11.58 -5.80 -8.38
N THR A 119 11.02 -4.85 -7.69
CA THR A 119 11.71 -3.65 -7.18
C THR A 119 12.92 -4.00 -6.42
N ASN A 120 13.94 -3.89 -6.23
CA ASN A 120 15.11 -4.36 -5.47
C ASN A 120 15.54 -5.82 -5.74
N SER A 121 15.04 -6.48 -6.77
CA SER A 121 15.43 -7.89 -7.05
C SER A 121 16.92 -8.07 -7.35
N GLY A 122 17.62 -7.01 -7.77
CA GLY A 122 19.07 -7.00 -8.00
C GLY A 122 19.90 -6.50 -6.82
N VAL A 123 19.28 -6.20 -5.67
CA VAL A 123 19.99 -5.77 -4.46
C VAL A 123 20.27 -6.98 -3.60
N GLU A 124 21.55 -7.26 -3.34
CA GLU A 124 21.95 -8.30 -2.39
C GLU A 124 21.55 -7.89 -0.97
N ASP A 125 21.23 -8.89 -0.12
CA ASP A 125 20.84 -8.71 1.26
C ASP A 125 19.34 -8.55 1.54
N PHE A 126 18.99 -8.48 2.83
CA PHE A 126 17.61 -8.40 3.32
C PHE A 126 17.26 -6.97 3.72
N SER A 127 16.03 -6.57 3.41
CA SER A 127 15.50 -5.31 3.91
C SER A 127 15.36 -5.33 5.44
N ILE A 128 15.76 -4.26 6.10
CA ILE A 128 15.60 -4.10 7.55
C ILE A 128 14.11 -4.02 7.87
N SER A 129 13.69 -4.70 8.97
CA SER A 129 12.31 -4.64 9.44
C SER A 129 11.88 -3.22 9.80
N GLU A 130 10.65 -2.87 9.49
CA GLU A 130 10.06 -1.56 9.82
C GLU A 130 10.04 -1.28 11.32
N ARG A 131 9.91 -2.31 12.16
CA ARG A 131 9.98 -2.15 13.62
C ARG A 131 11.35 -1.65 14.07
N LYS A 132 12.44 -2.17 13.48
CA LYS A 132 13.79 -1.72 13.77
C LYS A 132 14.00 -0.28 13.33
N VAL A 133 13.52 0.08 12.15
CA VAL A 133 13.58 1.46 11.64
C VAL A 133 12.80 2.42 12.55
N ALA A 134 11.61 2.03 13.04
CA ALA A 134 10.82 2.83 13.98
C ALA A 134 11.61 3.12 15.28
N GLN A 135 12.33 2.11 15.79
CA GLN A 135 13.15 2.28 16.98
C GLN A 135 14.31 3.25 16.73
N GLU A 136 14.99 3.14 15.60
CA GLU A 136 16.08 4.06 15.24
C GLU A 136 15.59 5.51 15.07
N ILE A 137 14.41 5.71 14.44
CA ILE A 137 13.78 7.03 14.34
C ILE A 137 13.51 7.61 15.73
N LEU A 138 12.97 6.82 16.64
CA LEU A 138 12.71 7.25 18.01
C LEU A 138 13.99 7.64 18.75
N ASP A 139 15.06 6.84 18.61
CA ASP A 139 16.33 7.09 19.26
C ASP A 139 17.02 8.35 18.72
N ILE A 140 16.99 8.57 17.41
CA ILE A 140 17.47 9.82 16.78
C ILE A 140 16.66 11.00 17.31
N THR A 141 15.35 10.88 17.36
CA THR A 141 14.45 11.95 17.83
C THR A 141 14.72 12.33 19.29
N ARG A 142 15.01 11.35 20.16
CA ARG A 142 15.36 11.56 21.57
C ARG A 142 16.72 12.24 21.75
N LYS A 143 17.73 11.81 20.99
CA LYS A 143 19.10 12.30 21.10
C LYS A 143 19.30 13.70 20.52
N THR A 144 18.41 14.14 19.65
CA THR A 144 18.53 15.45 18.99
C THR A 144 18.04 16.57 19.90
N ASN A 145 18.90 17.48 20.32
CA ASN A 145 18.52 18.62 21.18
C ASN A 145 17.91 19.79 20.42
N GLY A 146 18.23 19.97 19.15
CA GLY A 146 17.78 21.07 18.31
C GLY A 146 16.61 20.70 17.39
N ARG A 147 16.48 21.47 16.32
CA ARG A 147 15.51 21.19 15.25
C ARG A 147 15.94 19.94 14.49
N LEU A 148 14.98 19.01 14.30
CA LEU A 148 15.15 17.82 13.46
C LEU A 148 14.40 18.03 12.15
N ILE A 149 15.10 17.91 11.03
CA ILE A 149 14.51 17.95 9.68
C ILE A 149 14.57 16.53 9.13
N VAL A 150 13.41 15.99 8.75
CA VAL A 150 13.29 14.64 8.20
C VAL A 150 12.74 14.73 6.78
N ALA A 151 13.46 14.16 5.81
CA ALA A 151 12.99 14.01 4.45
C ALA A 151 12.58 12.56 4.20
N THR A 152 11.36 12.36 3.70
CA THR A 152 10.83 11.04 3.35
C THR A 152 9.83 11.15 2.20
N PHE A 153 9.58 10.04 1.52
CA PHE A 153 8.52 9.98 0.52
C PHE A 153 7.15 10.02 1.20
N ALA A 154 6.26 10.87 0.73
CA ALA A 154 4.87 10.94 1.21
C ALA A 154 4.10 9.63 0.96
N SER A 155 4.46 8.86 -0.06
CA SER A 155 3.90 7.54 -0.34
C SER A 155 4.26 6.48 0.70
N ASN A 156 5.31 6.69 1.51
CA ASN A 156 5.62 5.79 2.62
C ASN A 156 4.86 6.22 3.88
N VAL A 157 3.57 5.89 3.91
CA VAL A 157 2.63 6.30 4.96
C VAL A 157 3.05 5.76 6.33
N HIS A 158 3.49 4.51 6.39
CA HIS A 158 3.98 3.91 7.64
C HIS A 158 5.19 4.67 8.20
N ARG A 159 6.11 5.10 7.35
CA ARG A 159 7.26 5.91 7.78
C ARG A 159 6.85 7.27 8.31
N VAL A 160 5.89 7.93 7.65
CA VAL A 160 5.32 9.19 8.14
C VAL A 160 4.68 9.00 9.52
N ALA A 161 3.88 7.96 9.70
CA ALA A 161 3.28 7.63 11.00
C ALA A 161 4.35 7.38 12.09
N GLN A 162 5.40 6.61 11.80
CA GLN A 162 6.51 6.36 12.73
C GLN A 162 7.22 7.65 13.17
N ILE A 163 7.44 8.58 12.24
CA ILE A 163 8.06 9.89 12.53
C ILE A 163 7.16 10.71 13.44
N LEU A 164 5.85 10.77 13.15
CA LEU A 164 4.88 11.47 13.98
C LEU A 164 4.77 10.87 15.38
N GLU A 165 4.71 9.54 15.50
CA GLU A 165 4.70 8.86 16.79
C GLU A 165 5.96 9.12 17.61
N ALA A 166 7.14 9.09 16.99
CA ALA A 166 8.39 9.40 17.64
C ALA A 166 8.41 10.86 18.17
N ALA A 167 7.90 11.79 17.37
CA ALA A 167 7.79 13.18 17.76
C ALA A 167 6.85 13.36 18.98
N VAL A 168 5.68 12.73 18.96
CA VAL A 168 4.72 12.73 20.09
C VAL A 168 5.36 12.14 21.34
N LYS A 169 6.00 10.96 21.24
CA LYS A 169 6.69 10.31 22.38
C LYS A 169 7.83 11.17 22.98
N CYS A 170 8.41 12.06 22.17
CA CYS A 170 9.48 12.98 22.61
C CYS A 170 8.97 14.39 22.94
N GLY A 171 7.65 14.63 22.96
CA GLY A 171 7.05 15.95 23.26
C GLY A 171 7.39 17.03 22.23
N ARG A 172 7.67 16.64 20.97
CA ARG A 172 8.07 17.57 19.92
C ARG A 172 6.85 18.02 19.10
N LYS A 173 6.86 19.28 18.70
CA LYS A 173 5.92 19.82 17.72
C LYS A 173 6.39 19.44 16.31
N VAL A 174 5.45 19.06 15.45
CA VAL A 174 5.72 18.70 14.06
C VAL A 174 5.14 19.76 13.13
N CYS A 175 5.92 20.13 12.12
CA CYS A 175 5.45 20.95 11.01
C CYS A 175 5.66 20.15 9.71
N ILE A 176 4.63 20.10 8.88
CA ILE A 176 4.62 19.33 7.65
C ILE A 176 4.77 20.28 6.48
N PHE A 177 5.63 19.92 5.53
CA PHE A 177 5.86 20.69 4.32
C PHE A 177 5.72 19.80 3.07
N GLY A 178 5.09 20.35 2.04
CA GLY A 178 4.92 19.73 0.74
C GLY A 178 3.51 19.20 0.51
N ARG A 179 2.93 19.57 -0.65
CA ARG A 179 1.54 19.23 -1.01
C ARG A 179 1.23 17.72 -0.89
N SER A 180 2.13 16.86 -1.35
CA SER A 180 1.94 15.41 -1.28
C SER A 180 1.92 14.90 0.17
N MET A 181 2.74 15.49 1.05
CA MET A 181 2.79 15.14 2.46
C MET A 181 1.53 15.60 3.19
N GLU A 182 1.09 16.83 2.94
CA GLU A 182 -0.17 17.35 3.48
C GLU A 182 -1.35 16.46 3.06
N ASN A 183 -1.37 16.00 1.81
CA ASN A 183 -2.40 15.12 1.29
C ASN A 183 -2.47 13.75 1.97
N VAL A 184 -1.40 13.25 2.53
CA VAL A 184 -1.33 11.96 3.21
C VAL A 184 -1.70 12.07 4.69
N VAL A 185 -1.40 13.22 5.33
CA VAL A 185 -1.59 13.40 6.78
C VAL A 185 -2.97 13.97 7.11
N THR A 186 -3.63 14.66 6.17
CA THR A 186 -5.00 15.19 6.30
C THR A 186 -6.05 14.26 5.73
#